data_d56988653a8a29fc3a5f802e1b2e8924
#
_entry.id   d56988653a8a29fc3a5f802e1b2e8924
#
_cell.length_a   1.000
_cell.length_b   1.000
_cell.length_c   1.000
_cell.angle_alpha   90.00
_cell.angle_beta   90.00
_cell.angle_gamma   90.00
#
_symmetry.space_group_name_H-M   'P 1'
#
loop_
_entity.id
_entity.type
_entity.pdbx_description
1 polymer ?
#
loop_
_entity_poly.entity_id
_entity_poly.type
_entity_poly.pdbx_seq_one_letter_code
_entity_poly.pdbx_strand_id
1 'polypeptide(L)'
;SDNSIRVIDENDSEDQLLQDRILAHITKISVAPNGRFLACFRQDGVLTVLSVTFTTKVLDFDTKSLSRPKEVAWCGEDAVLLVWKNTGIIMVGPYGDWLNYPFDGTVQLVAEPDCCRIITSTSCEMLQRVPTSTEAIRRIGSTDPAALLFDACEGFLEGDPKSDENI
;
A
#
# COMPACT_ATOMS: atom_id res chain seq x y z
N SER A 1 6.13 -18.47 -22.72
CA SER A 1 5.22 -18.07 -21.64
C SER A 1 4.62 -16.72 -22.02
N ASP A 2 3.32 -16.64 -22.03
CA ASP A 2 2.56 -15.54 -22.65
C ASP A 2 2.29 -14.47 -21.62
N ASN A 3 2.99 -14.05 -20.72
CA ASN A 3 2.73 -12.93 -19.76
C ASN A 3 1.24 -12.69 -19.45
N SER A 4 0.44 -13.78 -19.43
CA SER A 4 -0.99 -13.74 -19.19
C SER A 4 -1.28 -13.99 -17.70
N ILE A 5 -2.32 -13.35 -17.17
CA ILE A 5 -2.86 -13.64 -15.85
C ILE A 5 -4.07 -14.54 -16.05
N ARG A 6 -4.10 -15.69 -15.37
CA ARG A 6 -5.22 -16.61 -15.41
C ARG A 6 -5.89 -16.70 -14.05
N VAL A 7 -7.20 -16.63 -14.06
CA VAL A 7 -8.03 -16.98 -12.90
C VAL A 7 -8.40 -18.45 -13.04
N ILE A 8 -8.11 -19.21 -12.01
CA ILE A 8 -8.37 -20.64 -11.94
C ILE A 8 -9.37 -20.88 -10.81
N ASP A 9 -10.51 -21.44 -11.12
CA ASP A 9 -11.47 -21.95 -10.14
C ASP A 9 -11.55 -23.49 -10.22
N GLU A 10 -12.46 -24.10 -9.49
CA GLU A 10 -12.60 -25.56 -9.41
C GLU A 10 -12.93 -26.22 -10.75
N ASN A 11 -13.52 -25.47 -11.69
CA ASN A 11 -14.08 -26.02 -12.94
C ASN A 11 -13.41 -25.48 -14.20
N ASP A 12 -12.76 -24.32 -14.16
CA ASP A 12 -12.25 -23.64 -15.35
C ASP A 12 -10.99 -22.81 -15.10
N SER A 13 -10.31 -22.47 -16.17
CA SER A 13 -9.13 -21.60 -16.18
C SER A 13 -9.31 -20.56 -17.27
N GLU A 14 -9.75 -19.36 -16.90
CA GLU A 14 -9.93 -18.26 -17.84
C GLU A 14 -8.70 -17.38 -17.93
N ASP A 15 -8.27 -17.12 -19.17
CA ASP A 15 -7.22 -16.15 -19.46
C ASP A 15 -7.83 -14.73 -19.43
N GLN A 16 -7.35 -13.91 -18.51
CA GLN A 16 -7.82 -12.54 -18.38
C GLN A 16 -7.08 -11.66 -19.39
N LEU A 17 -7.81 -11.26 -20.43
CA LEU A 17 -7.33 -10.34 -21.44
C LEU A 17 -7.26 -8.93 -20.87
N LEU A 18 -6.09 -8.53 -20.40
CA LEU A 18 -5.83 -7.15 -20.02
C LEU A 18 -5.95 -6.23 -21.25
N GLN A 19 -6.71 -5.13 -21.13
CA GLN A 19 -6.80 -4.10 -22.17
C GLN A 19 -5.41 -3.52 -22.48
N ASP A 20 -4.61 -3.31 -21.44
CA ASP A 20 -3.19 -2.95 -21.54
C ASP A 20 -2.32 -4.19 -21.28
N ARG A 21 -1.78 -4.79 -22.31
CA ARG A 21 -0.89 -5.95 -22.16
C ARG A 21 0.31 -5.59 -21.29
N ILE A 22 0.55 -6.41 -20.26
CA ILE A 22 1.80 -6.36 -19.51
C ILE A 22 2.89 -6.92 -20.40
N LEU A 23 3.75 -6.05 -20.93
CA LEU A 23 4.80 -6.41 -21.88
C LEU A 23 5.98 -7.13 -21.22
N ALA A 24 6.18 -6.95 -19.90
CA ALA A 24 7.27 -7.54 -19.16
C ALA A 24 6.80 -8.73 -18.32
N HIS A 25 7.71 -9.69 -18.13
CA HIS A 25 7.42 -10.91 -17.36
C HIS A 25 7.12 -10.59 -15.89
N ILE A 26 6.01 -11.16 -15.37
CA ILE A 26 5.62 -11.00 -13.96
C ILE A 26 6.44 -11.99 -13.12
N THR A 27 7.07 -11.50 -12.08
CA THR A 27 7.92 -12.29 -11.18
C THR A 27 7.32 -12.55 -9.82
N LYS A 28 6.41 -11.67 -9.36
CA LYS A 28 5.66 -11.79 -8.10
C LYS A 28 4.25 -11.25 -8.27
N ILE A 29 3.30 -11.88 -7.58
CA ILE A 29 1.89 -11.47 -7.51
C ILE A 29 1.45 -11.47 -6.05
N SER A 30 0.63 -10.50 -5.67
CA SER A 30 0.00 -10.42 -4.37
C SER A 30 -1.41 -9.83 -4.50
N VAL A 31 -2.40 -10.50 -3.92
CA VAL A 31 -3.80 -10.04 -3.91
C VAL A 31 -4.04 -9.21 -2.65
N ALA A 32 -4.76 -8.10 -2.79
CA ALA A 32 -5.15 -7.27 -1.65
C ALA A 32 -6.09 -8.02 -0.70
N PRO A 33 -6.03 -7.77 0.62
CA PRO A 33 -6.91 -8.45 1.59
C PRO A 33 -8.41 -8.28 1.32
N ASN A 34 -8.80 -7.16 0.72
CA ASN A 34 -10.19 -6.90 0.32
C ASN A 34 -10.61 -7.61 -0.99
N GLY A 35 -9.69 -8.32 -1.66
CA GLY A 35 -9.93 -9.01 -2.92
C GLY A 35 -10.22 -8.11 -4.12
N ARG A 36 -9.96 -6.79 -4.03
CA ARG A 36 -10.31 -5.81 -5.09
C ARG A 36 -9.15 -5.46 -6.01
N PHE A 37 -7.91 -5.66 -5.56
CA PHE A 37 -6.71 -5.28 -6.29
C PHE A 37 -5.68 -6.40 -6.32
N LEU A 38 -4.88 -6.38 -7.38
CA LEU A 38 -3.79 -7.30 -7.61
C LEU A 38 -2.50 -6.51 -7.85
N ALA A 39 -1.48 -6.76 -7.05
CA ALA A 39 -0.14 -6.20 -7.22
C ALA A 39 0.73 -7.20 -8.00
N CYS A 40 1.32 -6.77 -9.10
CA CYS A 40 2.21 -7.55 -9.95
C CYS A 40 3.58 -6.87 -10.01
N PHE A 41 4.62 -7.55 -9.56
CA PHE A 41 5.99 -7.05 -9.75
C PHE A 41 6.59 -7.67 -11.01
N ARG A 42 7.07 -6.83 -11.90
CA ARG A 42 7.58 -7.20 -13.22
C ARG A 42 9.10 -7.34 -13.21
N GLN A 43 9.63 -8.07 -14.18
CA GLN A 43 11.06 -8.28 -14.34
C GLN A 43 11.83 -6.98 -14.68
N ASP A 44 11.16 -6.00 -15.26
CA ASP A 44 11.73 -4.67 -15.58
C ASP A 44 11.79 -3.73 -14.36
N GLY A 45 11.44 -4.21 -13.17
CA GLY A 45 11.49 -3.44 -11.93
C GLY A 45 10.27 -2.57 -11.67
N VAL A 46 9.19 -2.74 -12.42
CA VAL A 46 7.96 -1.99 -12.26
C VAL A 46 6.95 -2.78 -11.42
N LEU A 47 6.38 -2.12 -10.42
CA LEU A 47 5.20 -2.58 -9.70
C LEU A 47 3.97 -2.09 -10.43
N THR A 48 3.14 -3.01 -10.92
CA THR A 48 1.85 -2.71 -11.55
C THR A 48 0.72 -3.15 -10.63
N VAL A 49 -0.22 -2.26 -10.36
CA VAL A 49 -1.44 -2.58 -9.60
C VAL A 49 -2.63 -2.57 -10.55
N LEU A 50 -3.40 -3.64 -10.51
CA LEU A 50 -4.58 -3.88 -11.35
C LEU A 50 -5.81 -4.05 -10.47
N SER A 51 -6.99 -3.69 -10.99
CA SER A 51 -8.25 -4.15 -10.39
C SER A 51 -8.42 -5.66 -10.66
N VAL A 52 -9.08 -6.38 -9.77
CA VAL A 52 -9.34 -7.83 -9.97
C VAL A 52 -10.31 -8.11 -11.12
N THR A 53 -11.01 -7.11 -11.62
CA THR A 53 -11.80 -7.20 -12.85
C THR A 53 -10.94 -7.16 -14.12
N PHE A 54 -9.64 -6.87 -13.97
CA PHE A 54 -8.65 -6.75 -15.05
C PHE A 54 -8.98 -5.68 -16.10
N THR A 55 -9.97 -4.83 -15.82
CA THR A 55 -10.41 -3.76 -16.74
C THR A 55 -9.61 -2.48 -16.56
N THR A 56 -9.01 -2.28 -15.38
CA THR A 56 -8.34 -1.02 -15.03
C THR A 56 -6.97 -1.28 -14.42
N LYS A 57 -5.97 -0.65 -15.01
CA LYS A 57 -4.67 -0.48 -14.40
C LYS A 57 -4.72 0.73 -13.46
N VAL A 58 -4.45 0.51 -12.18
CA VAL A 58 -4.54 1.53 -11.13
C VAL A 58 -3.24 2.31 -11.01
N LEU A 59 -2.10 1.60 -11.07
CA LEU A 59 -0.79 2.19 -10.83
C LEU A 59 0.30 1.43 -11.58
N ASP A 60 1.26 2.16 -12.14
CA ASP A 60 2.59 1.68 -12.51
C ASP A 60 3.62 2.49 -11.72
N PHE A 61 4.42 1.81 -10.91
CA PHE A 61 5.47 2.42 -10.09
C PHE A 61 6.83 1.80 -10.44
N ASP A 62 7.73 2.61 -10.98
CA ASP A 62 9.09 2.19 -11.30
C ASP A 62 9.97 2.25 -10.04
N THR A 63 10.36 1.10 -9.52
CA THR A 63 11.17 0.99 -8.31
C THR A 63 12.65 1.32 -8.55
N LYS A 64 13.06 1.52 -9.81
CA LYS A 64 14.47 1.68 -10.23
C LYS A 64 15.36 0.48 -9.87
N SER A 65 14.77 -0.63 -9.47
CA SER A 65 15.48 -1.85 -9.10
C SER A 65 15.12 -2.98 -10.05
N LEU A 66 16.12 -3.54 -10.71
CA LEU A 66 15.95 -4.73 -11.56
C LEU A 66 15.97 -6.03 -10.74
N SER A 67 16.36 -5.95 -9.46
CA SER A 67 16.38 -7.11 -8.59
C SER A 67 14.97 -7.45 -8.11
N ARG A 68 14.64 -8.75 -8.12
CA ARG A 68 13.37 -9.25 -7.65
C ARG A 68 13.22 -8.99 -6.14
N PRO A 69 12.11 -8.42 -5.66
CA PRO A 69 11.84 -8.31 -4.24
C PRO A 69 11.70 -9.70 -3.60
N LYS A 70 12.16 -9.84 -2.37
CA LYS A 70 11.97 -11.05 -1.58
C LYS A 70 10.48 -11.31 -1.36
N GLU A 71 9.75 -10.24 -1.06
CA GLU A 71 8.33 -10.30 -0.71
C GLU A 71 7.58 -9.08 -1.26
N VAL A 72 6.33 -9.30 -1.64
CA VAL A 72 5.36 -8.28 -2.03
C VAL A 72 4.12 -8.54 -1.18
N ALA A 73 3.70 -7.57 -0.37
CA ALA A 73 2.54 -7.70 0.51
C ALA A 73 1.71 -6.42 0.47
N TRP A 74 0.46 -6.50 0.93
CA TRP A 74 -0.42 -5.35 1.08
C TRP A 74 -0.36 -4.79 2.49
N CYS A 75 -0.50 -3.49 2.61
CA CYS A 75 -0.69 -2.76 3.84
C CYS A 75 -2.07 -2.11 3.80
N GLY A 76 -3.04 -2.74 4.44
CA GLY A 76 -4.43 -2.37 4.27
C GLY A 76 -4.93 -2.58 2.85
N GLU A 77 -5.79 -1.68 2.38
CA GLU A 77 -6.50 -1.84 1.10
C GLU A 77 -5.83 -1.13 -0.08
N ASP A 78 -4.93 -0.20 0.16
CA ASP A 78 -4.49 0.78 -0.84
C ASP A 78 -2.96 0.99 -0.94
N ALA A 79 -2.17 0.34 -0.11
CA ALA A 79 -0.72 0.44 -0.18
C ALA A 79 -0.05 -0.93 -0.35
N VAL A 80 1.05 -0.95 -1.09
CA VAL A 80 1.83 -2.17 -1.36
C VAL A 80 3.22 -2.03 -0.74
N LEU A 81 3.65 -3.07 -0.03
CA LEU A 81 4.98 -3.19 0.55
C LEU A 81 5.86 -4.09 -0.29
N LEU A 82 7.05 -3.62 -0.58
CA LEU A 82 8.09 -4.34 -1.28
C LEU A 82 9.30 -4.51 -0.37
N VAL A 83 9.77 -5.73 -0.22
CA VAL A 83 10.96 -6.04 0.60
C VAL A 83 12.07 -6.58 -0.27
N TRP A 84 13.25 -5.98 -0.16
CA TRP A 84 14.48 -6.53 -0.69
C TRP A 84 15.40 -6.98 0.45
N LYS A 85 16.22 -7.96 0.16
CA LYS A 85 17.22 -8.43 1.14
C LYS A 85 18.20 -7.31 1.45
N ASN A 86 18.35 -6.96 2.73
CA ASN A 86 19.30 -5.97 3.26
C ASN A 86 19.10 -4.51 2.78
N THR A 87 17.91 -4.17 2.27
CA THR A 87 17.64 -2.80 1.77
C THR A 87 16.53 -2.11 2.55
N GLY A 88 15.68 -2.89 3.22
CA GLY A 88 14.50 -2.39 3.92
C GLY A 88 13.20 -2.64 3.18
N ILE A 89 12.19 -1.89 3.56
CA ILE A 89 10.83 -1.98 3.04
C ILE A 89 10.48 -0.69 2.31
N ILE A 90 10.00 -0.80 1.09
CA ILE A 90 9.40 0.32 0.37
C ILE A 90 7.87 0.15 0.43
N MET A 91 7.18 1.16 0.96
CA MET A 91 5.72 1.27 0.88
C MET A 91 5.35 2.18 -0.29
N VAL A 92 4.49 1.70 -1.16
CA VAL A 92 3.96 2.43 -2.32
C VAL A 92 2.47 2.65 -2.14
N GLY A 93 2.04 3.90 -2.11
CA GLY A 93 0.64 4.30 -1.99
C GLY A 93 -0.09 4.35 -3.34
N PRO A 94 -1.41 4.61 -3.32
CA PRO A 94 -2.27 4.52 -4.50
C PRO A 94 -2.02 5.62 -5.53
N TYR A 95 -1.33 6.69 -5.16
CA TYR A 95 -1.02 7.84 -6.04
C TYR A 95 0.43 7.85 -6.53
N GLY A 96 1.19 6.76 -6.28
CA GLY A 96 2.61 6.69 -6.61
C GLY A 96 3.53 7.37 -5.59
N ASP A 97 2.99 7.83 -4.47
CA ASP A 97 3.73 8.23 -3.29
C ASP A 97 4.43 7.02 -2.68
N TRP A 98 5.62 7.21 -2.14
CA TRP A 98 6.38 6.11 -1.56
C TRP A 98 7.20 6.54 -0.36
N LEU A 99 7.39 5.61 0.56
CA LEU A 99 8.21 5.76 1.76
C LEU A 99 9.17 4.58 1.88
N ASN A 100 10.37 4.84 2.37
CA ASN A 100 11.36 3.81 2.64
C ASN A 100 11.55 3.66 4.15
N TYR A 101 11.39 2.42 4.62
CA TYR A 101 11.63 2.02 6.01
C TYR A 101 12.89 1.15 6.05
N PRO A 102 14.00 1.65 6.61
CA PRO A 102 15.21 0.85 6.75
C PRO A 102 15.01 -0.23 7.82
N PHE A 103 15.30 -1.47 7.46
CA PHE A 103 15.35 -2.59 8.39
C PHE A 103 16.62 -3.38 8.18
N ASP A 104 17.27 -3.74 9.27
CA ASP A 104 18.42 -4.62 9.27
C ASP A 104 18.00 -6.08 9.40
N GLY A 105 18.57 -6.93 8.56
CA GLY A 105 18.34 -8.36 8.62
C GLY A 105 17.14 -8.88 7.85
N THR A 106 16.59 -9.99 8.33
CA THR A 106 15.47 -10.67 7.67
C THR A 106 14.14 -10.14 8.17
N VAL A 107 13.32 -9.70 7.22
CA VAL A 107 11.95 -9.21 7.46
C VAL A 107 10.97 -10.19 6.85
N GLN A 108 9.87 -10.47 7.54
CA GLN A 108 8.66 -11.11 7.04
C GLN A 108 7.48 -10.16 7.16
N LEU A 109 6.62 -10.16 6.15
CA LEU A 109 5.40 -9.35 6.11
C LEU A 109 4.17 -10.23 6.28
N VAL A 110 3.22 -9.77 7.08
CA VAL A 110 1.89 -10.40 7.21
C VAL A 110 0.85 -9.32 6.92
N ALA A 111 0.21 -9.44 5.75
CA ALA A 111 -0.86 -8.53 5.35
C ALA A 111 -2.11 -8.76 6.21
N GLU A 112 -2.66 -7.68 6.74
CA GLU A 112 -3.92 -7.64 7.48
C GLU A 112 -4.90 -6.67 6.76
N PRO A 113 -6.20 -6.71 7.07
CA PRO A 113 -7.19 -5.88 6.35
C PRO A 113 -6.93 -4.38 6.40
N ASP A 114 -6.33 -3.88 7.48
CA ASP A 114 -6.11 -2.45 7.74
C ASP A 114 -4.64 -2.06 7.92
N CYS A 115 -3.74 -3.05 7.98
CA CYS A 115 -2.33 -2.80 8.24
C CYS A 115 -1.44 -3.91 7.64
N CYS A 116 -0.15 -3.84 7.89
CA CYS A 116 0.78 -4.94 7.68
C CYS A 116 1.66 -5.11 8.91
N ARG A 117 1.81 -6.36 9.39
CA ARG A 117 2.79 -6.67 10.43
C ARG A 117 4.14 -6.93 9.82
N ILE A 118 5.13 -6.32 10.42
CA ILE A 118 6.54 -6.48 10.09
C ILE A 118 7.18 -7.31 11.19
N ILE A 119 7.58 -8.52 10.86
CA ILE A 119 8.19 -9.45 11.81
C ILE A 119 9.69 -9.54 11.50
N THR A 120 10.50 -9.22 12.48
CA THR A 120 11.96 -9.40 12.47
C THR A 120 12.38 -10.45 13.49
N SER A 121 13.67 -10.73 13.61
CA SER A 121 14.19 -11.62 14.65
C SER A 121 14.03 -11.07 16.08
N THR A 122 13.82 -9.76 16.23
CA THR A 122 13.84 -9.07 17.52
C THR A 122 12.57 -8.28 17.80
N SER A 123 11.75 -7.99 16.79
CA SER A 123 10.54 -7.15 16.94
C SER A 123 9.38 -7.66 16.09
N CYS A 124 8.17 -7.31 16.53
CA CYS A 124 6.95 -7.40 15.74
C CYS A 124 6.32 -6.00 15.72
N GLU A 125 6.33 -5.36 14.59
CA GLU A 125 5.86 -3.99 14.41
C GLU A 125 4.61 -3.98 13.54
N MET A 126 3.79 -2.95 13.68
CA MET A 126 2.63 -2.73 12.85
C MET A 126 2.86 -1.49 11.98
N LEU A 127 2.74 -1.66 10.68
CA LEU A 127 2.75 -0.57 9.73
C LEU A 127 1.34 -0.34 9.20
N GLN A 128 0.84 0.87 9.37
CA GLN A 128 -0.47 1.27 8.90
C GLN A 128 -0.35 2.57 8.11
N ARG A 129 -1.03 2.63 6.95
CA ARG A 129 -1.15 3.89 6.23
C ARG A 129 -2.25 4.74 6.88
N VAL A 130 -1.92 5.98 7.17
CA VAL A 130 -2.90 6.94 7.69
C VAL A 130 -3.90 7.29 6.58
N PRO A 131 -5.21 7.13 6.79
CA PRO A 131 -6.21 7.53 5.81
C PRO A 131 -6.11 9.01 5.45
N THR A 132 -6.42 9.36 4.21
CA THR A 132 -6.38 10.75 3.71
C THR A 132 -7.27 11.70 4.52
N SER A 133 -8.40 11.20 5.02
CA SER A 133 -9.28 11.95 5.94
C SER A 133 -8.57 12.32 7.25
N THR A 134 -7.79 11.40 7.81
CA THR A 134 -7.02 11.67 9.04
C THR A 134 -5.85 12.61 8.77
N GLU A 135 -5.21 12.52 7.60
CA GLU A 135 -4.19 13.47 7.17
C GLU A 135 -4.77 14.89 7.03
N ALA A 136 -5.96 15.03 6.42
CA ALA A 136 -6.64 16.32 6.28
C ALA A 136 -6.98 16.95 7.64
N ILE A 137 -7.42 16.15 8.60
CA ILE A 137 -7.75 16.59 9.97
C ILE A 137 -6.49 17.07 10.74
N ARG A 138 -5.38 16.33 10.60
CA ARG A 138 -4.13 16.61 11.33
C ARG A 138 -3.19 17.58 10.63
N ARG A 139 -3.54 18.07 9.46
CA ARG A 139 -2.71 19.01 8.72
C ARG A 139 -2.75 20.37 9.39
N ILE A 140 -1.59 20.89 9.78
CA ILE A 140 -1.45 22.23 10.36
C ILE A 140 -2.06 23.28 9.42
N GLY A 141 -2.99 24.10 9.94
CA GLY A 141 -3.69 25.11 9.17
C GLY A 141 -4.78 24.58 8.23
N SER A 142 -5.25 23.35 8.43
CA SER A 142 -6.40 22.80 7.72
C SER A 142 -7.66 23.60 8.05
N THR A 143 -8.44 23.94 7.02
CA THR A 143 -9.77 24.55 7.14
C THR A 143 -10.91 23.53 7.07
N ASP A 144 -10.58 22.24 7.10
CA ASP A 144 -11.57 21.18 7.15
C ASP A 144 -12.38 21.28 8.46
N PRO A 145 -13.72 21.20 8.43
CA PRO A 145 -14.54 21.30 9.64
C PRO A 145 -14.16 20.29 10.73
N ALA A 146 -13.75 19.09 10.34
CA ALA A 146 -13.30 18.06 11.28
C ALA A 146 -11.93 18.39 11.89
N ALA A 147 -11.04 19.08 11.16
CA ALA A 147 -9.77 19.57 11.69
C ALA A 147 -9.98 20.67 12.71
N LEU A 148 -10.87 21.63 12.40
CA LEU A 148 -11.22 22.73 13.32
C LEU A 148 -11.83 22.20 14.62
N LEU A 149 -12.70 21.20 14.52
CA LEU A 149 -13.29 20.55 15.69
C LEU A 149 -12.24 19.79 16.50
N PHE A 150 -11.31 19.11 15.83
CA PHE A 150 -10.21 18.38 16.49
C PHE A 150 -9.30 19.34 17.27
N ASP A 151 -8.86 20.43 16.63
CA ASP A 151 -8.01 21.46 17.25
C ASP A 151 -8.74 22.13 18.45
N ALA A 152 -10.05 22.40 18.31
CA ALA A 152 -10.86 22.93 19.40
C ALA A 152 -10.97 21.96 20.58
N CYS A 153 -11.15 20.67 20.32
CA CYS A 153 -11.19 19.65 21.38
C CYS A 153 -9.84 19.49 22.08
N GLU A 154 -8.72 19.49 21.34
CA GLU A 154 -7.38 19.46 21.94
C GLU A 154 -7.13 20.70 22.80
N GLY A 155 -7.42 21.90 22.26
CA GLY A 155 -7.31 23.15 23.02
C GLY A 155 -8.16 23.19 24.29
N PHE A 156 -9.37 22.62 24.23
CA PHE A 156 -10.24 22.50 25.41
C PHE A 156 -9.64 21.57 26.47
N LEU A 157 -9.07 20.42 26.07
CA LEU A 157 -8.42 19.48 26.99
C LEU A 157 -7.15 20.07 27.61
N GLU A 158 -6.42 20.91 26.88
CA GLU A 158 -5.24 21.62 27.36
C GLU A 158 -5.56 22.88 28.15
N GLY A 159 -6.82 23.27 28.22
CA GLY A 159 -7.29 24.44 28.97
C GLY A 159 -7.02 25.77 28.29
N ASP A 160 -6.96 25.82 26.97
CA ASP A 160 -6.82 27.05 26.19
C ASP A 160 -8.14 27.86 26.28
N PRO A 161 -8.10 29.11 26.80
CA PRO A 161 -9.29 29.93 26.98
C PRO A 161 -9.99 30.34 25.67
N LYS A 162 -9.39 30.11 24.51
CA LYS A 162 -9.99 30.44 23.21
C LYS A 162 -10.64 29.24 22.52
N SER A 163 -10.56 28.04 23.09
CA SER A 163 -11.13 26.83 22.51
C SER A 163 -12.66 26.89 22.39
N ASP A 164 -13.32 27.61 23.31
CA ASP A 164 -14.80 27.79 23.34
C ASP A 164 -15.35 28.61 22.16
N GLU A 165 -14.51 29.41 21.49
CA GLU A 165 -14.93 30.24 20.35
C GLU A 165 -15.05 29.44 19.05
N ASN A 166 -14.48 28.23 19.00
CA ASN A 166 -14.41 27.37 17.78
C ASN A 166 -15.34 26.16 17.85
N ILE A 167 -16.04 25.93 18.96
CA ILE A 167 -17.07 24.91 19.13
C ILE A 167 -18.43 25.57 18.91
#